data_ee18bcb7c9d5d5c8778d1810f693aa73
#
_entry.id   ee18bcb7c9d5d5c8778d1810f693aa73
#
_cell.length_a   1.000
_cell.length_b   1.000
_cell.length_c   1.000
_cell.angle_alpha   90.00
_cell.angle_beta   90.00
_cell.angle_gamma   90.00
#
_symmetry.space_group_name_H-M   'P 1'
#
loop_
_entity.id
_entity.type
_entity.pdbx_description
1 polymer ?
#
loop_
_entity_poly.entity_id
_entity_poly.type
_entity_poly.pdbx_seq_one_letter_code
_entity_poly.pdbx_strand_id
1 'polypeptide(L)'
;MRKIRRWGVWLLLIIPLALNAQQRAEKLLNVPLPEHWQEEDAMFQQLLPVDDHWWTVFQDATLDSLIHVAVRQNPSVLTALNRIDMAKANLRIARGSYYPALSLDAGWNRQQTSGNTTTGQPQSRVGYYDATVNMSWQVDVFGSIRQRVKAQKENFAASREEYNATMVSLCAEVASAYFNLREAQQELSVLQRNALSQKAVVDITEVRYN
;
A
#
# COMPACT_ATOMS: atom_id res chain seq x y z
N MET A 1 58.64 12.97 -1.37
CA MET A 1 57.77 12.27 -0.43
C MET A 1 57.06 13.21 0.57
N ARG A 2 56.36 14.28 0.14
CA ARG A 2 55.75 15.27 1.06
C ARG A 2 54.34 15.75 0.70
N LYS A 3 53.64 15.10 -0.23
CA LYS A 3 52.30 15.56 -0.69
C LYS A 3 51.10 14.74 -0.13
N ILE A 4 51.33 13.61 0.53
CA ILE A 4 50.23 12.74 1.01
C ILE A 4 49.61 13.17 2.33
N ARG A 5 50.36 13.96 3.14
CA ARG A 5 49.91 14.39 4.53
C ARG A 5 48.82 15.48 4.53
N ARG A 6 48.61 16.20 3.42
CA ARG A 6 47.62 17.30 3.42
C ARG A 6 46.20 16.88 3.12
N TRP A 7 45.98 15.73 2.48
CA TRP A 7 44.65 15.22 2.15
C TRP A 7 43.94 14.51 3.32
N GLY A 8 44.68 13.93 4.24
CA GLY A 8 44.12 13.23 5.41
C GLY A 8 43.44 14.18 6.38
N VAL A 9 43.88 15.43 6.49
CA VAL A 9 43.31 16.43 7.40
C VAL A 9 41.93 16.94 6.93
N TRP A 10 41.71 17.02 5.62
CA TRP A 10 40.42 17.43 5.06
C TRP A 10 39.34 16.34 5.21
N LEU A 11 39.71 15.08 5.13
CA LEU A 11 38.81 13.96 5.35
C LEU A 11 38.32 13.89 6.81
N LEU A 12 39.17 14.21 7.78
CA LEU A 12 38.80 14.25 9.20
C LEU A 12 37.88 15.42 9.59
N LEU A 13 37.87 16.51 8.79
CA LEU A 13 36.97 17.66 9.03
C LEU A 13 35.57 17.49 8.43
N ILE A 14 35.40 16.60 7.45
CA ILE A 14 34.09 16.36 6.81
C ILE A 14 33.21 15.41 7.64
N ILE A 15 33.83 14.49 8.39
CA ILE A 15 33.11 13.51 9.22
C ILE A 15 32.23 14.16 10.30
N PRO A 16 32.67 15.16 11.09
CA PRO A 16 31.82 15.78 12.10
C PRO A 16 30.69 16.64 11.52
N LEU A 17 30.84 17.18 10.30
CA LEU A 17 29.76 17.91 9.65
C LEU A 17 28.61 16.98 9.20
N ALA A 18 28.93 15.79 8.72
CA ALA A 18 27.95 14.79 8.33
C ALA A 18 27.17 14.24 9.54
N LEU A 19 27.84 14.02 10.66
CA LEU A 19 27.19 13.58 11.92
C LEU A 19 26.24 14.65 12.47
N ASN A 20 26.61 15.93 12.41
CA ASN A 20 25.72 17.01 12.86
C ASN A 20 24.51 17.22 11.92
N ALA A 21 24.64 16.94 10.64
CA ALA A 21 23.53 17.00 9.68
C ALA A 21 22.53 15.86 9.95
N GLN A 22 23.01 14.66 10.28
CA GLN A 22 22.15 13.51 10.60
C GLN A 22 21.39 13.72 11.90
N GLN A 23 22.04 14.24 12.95
CA GLN A 23 21.38 14.56 14.22
C GLN A 23 20.35 15.69 14.09
N ARG A 24 20.58 16.65 13.20
CA ARG A 24 19.62 17.73 12.89
C ARG A 24 18.40 17.21 12.13
N ALA A 25 18.60 16.31 11.18
CA ALA A 25 17.50 15.69 10.44
C ALA A 25 16.62 14.82 11.35
N GLU A 26 17.23 14.06 12.26
CA GLU A 26 16.49 13.24 13.22
C GLU A 26 15.67 14.09 14.21
N LYS A 27 16.22 15.24 14.62
CA LYS A 27 15.53 16.19 15.50
C LYS A 27 14.37 16.94 14.80
N LEU A 28 14.43 17.13 13.48
CA LEU A 28 13.37 17.74 12.68
C LEU A 28 12.23 16.76 12.36
N LEU A 29 12.54 15.44 12.36
CA LEU A 29 11.55 14.38 12.14
C LEU A 29 10.83 13.96 13.43
N ASN A 30 11.39 14.30 14.59
CA ASN A 30 10.80 14.01 15.89
C ASN A 30 10.01 15.22 16.38
N VAL A 31 8.95 15.59 15.65
CA VAL A 31 7.96 16.55 16.15
C VAL A 31 7.24 15.85 17.30
N PRO A 32 7.37 16.31 18.56
CA PRO A 32 6.64 15.71 19.64
C PRO A 32 5.14 15.91 19.36
N LEU A 33 4.44 14.81 19.09
CA LEU A 33 3.01 14.85 19.06
C LEU A 33 2.53 15.25 20.44
N PRO A 34 1.56 16.18 20.56
CA PRO A 34 0.99 16.51 21.86
C PRO A 34 0.46 15.23 22.50
N GLU A 35 0.73 15.03 23.77
CA GLU A 35 0.26 13.86 24.52
C GLU A 35 -1.27 13.80 24.59
N HIS A 36 -1.93 14.96 24.43
CA HIS A 36 -3.39 15.10 24.43
C HIS A 36 -3.83 16.06 23.32
N TRP A 37 -4.93 15.74 22.67
CA TRP A 37 -5.61 16.66 21.75
C TRP A 37 -6.23 17.81 22.55
N GLN A 38 -6.21 19.05 22.02
CA GLN A 38 -6.73 20.22 22.71
C GLN A 38 -8.25 20.18 22.99
N GLU A 39 -8.97 19.31 22.30
CA GLU A 39 -10.42 19.06 22.45
C GLU A 39 -10.69 17.66 23.02
N GLU A 40 -9.90 17.23 24.00
CA GLU A 40 -10.13 15.97 24.69
C GLU A 40 -11.30 16.14 25.68
N ASP A 41 -12.52 16.18 25.13
CA ASP A 41 -13.73 16.06 25.95
C ASP A 41 -13.72 14.67 26.61
N ALA A 42 -14.09 14.65 27.90
CA ALA A 42 -14.22 13.41 28.69
C ALA A 42 -15.12 12.37 28.01
N MET A 43 -15.95 12.78 27.07
CA MET A 43 -16.80 11.96 26.23
C MET A 43 -15.99 11.12 25.20
N PHE A 44 -14.84 11.64 24.71
CA PHE A 44 -13.97 10.89 23.79
C PHE A 44 -13.06 9.88 24.49
N GLN A 45 -12.77 10.08 25.79
CA GLN A 45 -12.00 9.11 26.59
C GLN A 45 -12.77 7.82 26.87
N GLN A 46 -14.09 7.84 26.71
CA GLN A 46 -14.96 6.66 26.83
C GLN A 46 -15.24 5.99 25.47
N LEU A 47 -14.70 6.49 24.37
CA LEU A 47 -14.78 5.78 23.11
C LEU A 47 -13.99 4.49 23.25
N LEU A 48 -14.72 3.40 23.35
CA LEU A 48 -14.19 2.04 23.24
C LEU A 48 -13.29 1.94 22.02
N PRO A 49 -12.23 1.13 22.05
CA PRO A 49 -11.44 0.87 20.85
C PRO A 49 -12.41 0.55 19.72
N VAL A 50 -12.21 1.22 18.57
CA VAL A 50 -13.07 1.03 17.39
C VAL A 50 -13.08 -0.48 17.10
N ASP A 51 -14.22 -1.11 17.37
CA ASP A 51 -14.42 -2.52 17.05
C ASP A 51 -14.43 -2.64 15.52
N ASP A 52 -13.73 -3.65 15.01
CA ASP A 52 -13.74 -3.97 13.58
C ASP A 52 -15.16 -4.20 13.04
N HIS A 53 -16.13 -4.40 13.93
CA HIS A 53 -17.54 -4.62 13.63
C HIS A 53 -18.44 -3.50 14.19
N TRP A 54 -18.00 -2.25 14.13
CA TRP A 54 -18.69 -1.09 14.69
C TRP A 54 -20.17 -0.94 14.28
N TRP A 55 -20.55 -1.46 13.09
CA TRP A 55 -21.95 -1.42 12.62
C TRP A 55 -22.91 -2.30 13.41
N THR A 56 -22.42 -3.25 14.21
CA THR A 56 -23.25 -4.10 15.08
C THR A 56 -23.97 -3.32 16.17
N VAL A 57 -23.52 -2.10 16.48
CA VAL A 57 -24.18 -1.15 17.39
C VAL A 57 -25.62 -0.85 16.93
N PHE A 58 -25.89 -0.89 15.61
CA PHE A 58 -27.21 -0.67 15.05
C PHE A 58 -28.20 -1.84 15.25
N GLN A 59 -27.73 -3.02 15.67
CA GLN A 59 -28.52 -4.21 15.93
C GLN A 59 -29.46 -4.59 14.77
N ASP A 60 -29.07 -4.33 13.54
CA ASP A 60 -29.84 -4.61 12.33
C ASP A 60 -29.23 -5.78 11.56
N ALA A 61 -29.90 -6.93 11.60
CA ALA A 61 -29.45 -8.15 10.93
C ALA A 61 -29.38 -8.02 9.40
N THR A 62 -30.19 -7.12 8.81
CA THR A 62 -30.16 -6.86 7.36
C THR A 62 -28.89 -6.12 6.99
N LEU A 63 -28.54 -5.08 7.75
CA LEU A 63 -27.30 -4.34 7.57
C LEU A 63 -26.08 -5.25 7.72
N ASP A 64 -26.07 -6.08 8.76
CA ASP A 64 -24.98 -7.03 9.01
C ASP A 64 -24.81 -7.99 7.81
N SER A 65 -25.91 -8.58 7.33
CA SER A 65 -25.89 -9.42 6.14
C SER A 65 -25.34 -8.72 4.90
N LEU A 66 -25.76 -7.47 4.64
CA LEU A 66 -25.31 -6.70 3.50
C LEU A 66 -23.80 -6.40 3.57
N ILE A 67 -23.30 -6.04 4.73
CA ILE A 67 -21.86 -5.79 4.93
C ILE A 67 -21.06 -7.07 4.71
N HIS A 68 -21.53 -8.20 5.26
CA HIS A 68 -20.85 -9.48 5.03
C HIS A 68 -20.77 -9.87 3.56
N VAL A 69 -21.84 -9.66 2.79
CA VAL A 69 -21.84 -9.92 1.35
C VAL A 69 -20.91 -8.96 0.61
N ALA A 70 -20.96 -7.65 0.95
CA ALA A 70 -20.10 -6.64 0.35
C ALA A 70 -18.61 -6.95 0.53
N VAL A 71 -18.20 -7.26 1.77
CA VAL A 71 -16.80 -7.60 2.09
C VAL A 71 -16.31 -8.81 1.29
N ARG A 72 -17.15 -9.81 1.08
CA ARG A 72 -16.78 -11.04 0.34
C ARG A 72 -16.69 -10.84 -1.15
N GLN A 73 -17.48 -9.94 -1.72
CA GLN A 73 -17.65 -9.83 -3.17
C GLN A 73 -17.05 -8.55 -3.77
N ASN A 74 -16.58 -7.62 -2.93
CA ASN A 74 -16.07 -6.35 -3.43
C ASN A 74 -14.67 -6.50 -4.05
N PRO A 75 -14.49 -6.12 -5.33
CA PRO A 75 -13.19 -6.19 -6.01
C PRO A 75 -12.12 -5.29 -5.36
N SER A 76 -12.52 -4.19 -4.69
CA SER A 76 -11.57 -3.29 -4.02
C SER A 76 -10.86 -4.00 -2.85
N VAL A 77 -11.59 -4.84 -2.10
CA VAL A 77 -11.01 -5.66 -1.02
C VAL A 77 -10.02 -6.66 -1.58
N LEU A 78 -10.37 -7.36 -2.67
CA LEU A 78 -9.44 -8.27 -3.34
C LEU A 78 -8.20 -7.58 -3.88
N THR A 79 -8.38 -6.36 -4.42
CA THR A 79 -7.25 -5.53 -4.88
C THR A 79 -6.34 -5.15 -3.73
N ALA A 80 -6.89 -4.76 -2.59
CA ALA A 80 -6.10 -4.42 -1.40
C ALA A 80 -5.33 -5.65 -0.86
N LEU A 81 -5.94 -6.84 -0.86
CA LEU A 81 -5.25 -8.09 -0.51
C LEU A 81 -4.08 -8.39 -1.46
N ASN A 82 -4.29 -8.24 -2.77
CA ASN A 82 -3.23 -8.44 -3.75
C ASN A 82 -2.07 -7.43 -3.56
N ARG A 83 -2.35 -6.19 -3.14
CA ARG A 83 -1.31 -5.21 -2.81
C ARG A 83 -0.46 -5.65 -1.61
N ILE A 84 -1.05 -6.27 -0.59
CA ILE A 84 -0.32 -6.87 0.52
C ILE A 84 0.65 -7.95 0.01
N ASP A 85 0.19 -8.85 -0.87
CA ASP A 85 1.04 -9.90 -1.43
C ASP A 85 2.16 -9.33 -2.31
N MET A 86 1.89 -8.29 -3.09
CA MET A 86 2.91 -7.56 -3.84
C MET A 86 3.96 -6.92 -2.93
N ALA A 87 3.54 -6.23 -1.88
CA ALA A 87 4.46 -5.62 -0.91
C ALA A 87 5.31 -6.66 -0.19
N LYS A 88 4.73 -7.82 0.16
CA LYS A 88 5.43 -8.97 0.72
C LYS A 88 6.47 -9.55 -0.24
N ALA A 89 6.14 -9.65 -1.53
CA ALA A 89 7.08 -10.10 -2.56
C ALA A 89 8.24 -9.10 -2.74
N ASN A 90 7.95 -7.80 -2.77
CA ASN A 90 8.97 -6.75 -2.85
C ASN A 90 9.92 -6.77 -1.64
N LEU A 91 9.40 -7.03 -0.44
CA LEU A 91 10.22 -7.23 0.76
C LEU A 91 11.15 -8.45 0.62
N ARG A 92 10.66 -9.56 0.04
CA ARG A 92 11.49 -10.75 -0.23
C ARG A 92 12.60 -10.45 -1.25
N ILE A 93 12.29 -9.72 -2.32
CA ILE A 93 13.26 -9.27 -3.32
C ILE A 93 14.34 -8.40 -2.65
N ALA A 94 13.93 -7.42 -1.84
CA ALA A 94 14.88 -6.57 -1.13
C ALA A 94 15.80 -7.38 -0.19
N ARG A 95 15.26 -8.36 0.52
CA ARG A 95 16.05 -9.28 1.36
C ARG A 95 17.00 -10.16 0.55
N GLY A 96 16.64 -10.48 -0.69
CA GLY A 96 17.51 -11.22 -1.62
C GLY A 96 18.85 -10.51 -1.84
N SER A 97 18.89 -9.18 -1.76
CA SER A 97 20.11 -8.39 -1.90
C SER A 97 21.15 -8.62 -0.79
N TYR A 98 20.80 -9.29 0.29
CA TYR A 98 21.78 -9.73 1.30
C TYR A 98 22.65 -10.90 0.85
N TYR A 99 22.21 -11.63 -0.16
CA TYR A 99 22.86 -12.85 -0.64
C TYR A 99 23.53 -12.61 -1.99
N PRO A 100 24.58 -13.38 -2.33
CA PRO A 100 25.14 -13.33 -3.66
C PRO A 100 24.13 -13.77 -4.72
N ALA A 101 24.10 -13.04 -5.83
CA ALA A 101 23.37 -13.46 -7.03
C ALA A 101 24.24 -14.42 -7.85
N LEU A 102 23.68 -15.55 -8.21
CA LEU A 102 24.28 -16.57 -9.06
C LEU A 102 23.52 -16.63 -10.38
N SER A 103 24.24 -16.55 -11.50
CA SER A 103 23.68 -16.83 -12.81
C SER A 103 24.48 -17.94 -13.50
N LEU A 104 23.78 -18.82 -14.19
CA LEU A 104 24.34 -19.82 -15.06
C LEU A 104 23.92 -19.51 -16.49
N ASP A 105 24.88 -19.20 -17.32
CA ASP A 105 24.69 -18.95 -18.74
C ASP A 105 25.28 -20.11 -19.52
N ALA A 106 24.49 -20.72 -20.40
CA ALA A 106 24.95 -21.79 -21.28
C ALA A 106 24.51 -21.45 -22.70
N GLY A 107 25.42 -21.55 -23.61
CA GLY A 107 25.20 -21.24 -25.01
C GLY A 107 25.84 -22.24 -25.95
N TRP A 108 25.32 -22.31 -27.18
CA TRP A 108 25.97 -22.91 -28.30
C TRP A 108 26.12 -21.87 -29.39
N ASN A 109 27.37 -21.64 -29.80
CA ASN A 109 27.72 -20.67 -30.80
C ASN A 109 28.36 -21.37 -32.02
N ARG A 110 27.90 -20.98 -33.19
CA ARG A 110 28.52 -21.39 -34.47
C ARG A 110 28.93 -20.13 -35.23
N GLN A 111 30.24 -20.02 -35.44
CA GLN A 111 30.83 -18.88 -36.16
C GLN A 111 31.45 -19.39 -37.47
N GLN A 112 31.21 -18.66 -38.54
CA GLN A 112 31.84 -18.88 -39.82
C GLN A 112 32.60 -17.61 -40.20
N THR A 113 33.90 -17.74 -40.38
CA THR A 113 34.73 -16.62 -40.86
C THR A 113 34.71 -16.60 -42.39
N SER A 114 34.52 -15.42 -42.97
CA SER A 114 34.57 -15.24 -44.42
C SER A 114 36.00 -15.34 -44.92
N GLY A 115 36.25 -16.12 -46.02
CA GLY A 115 37.56 -16.19 -46.67
C GLY A 115 37.92 -14.94 -47.48
N ASN A 116 37.02 -13.99 -47.65
CA ASN A 116 37.21 -12.76 -48.43
C ASN A 116 37.60 -11.57 -47.57
N THR A 117 38.21 -11.78 -46.41
CA THR A 117 38.73 -10.70 -45.56
C THR A 117 40.12 -10.24 -46.06
N THR A 118 40.40 -8.93 -45.93
CA THR A 118 41.70 -8.31 -46.29
C THR A 118 42.90 -8.96 -45.56
N THR A 119 42.70 -9.76 -44.55
CA THR A 119 43.73 -10.45 -43.76
C THR A 119 44.13 -11.82 -44.31
N GLY A 120 43.55 -12.29 -45.44
CA GLY A 120 43.93 -13.55 -46.10
C GLY A 120 43.71 -14.82 -45.28
N GLN A 121 42.90 -14.79 -44.26
CA GLN A 121 42.65 -15.95 -43.46
C GLN A 121 41.68 -16.93 -44.18
N PRO A 122 41.95 -18.26 -44.16
CA PRO A 122 41.07 -19.22 -44.80
C PRO A 122 39.70 -19.26 -44.12
N GLN A 123 38.66 -19.53 -44.93
CA GLN A 123 37.32 -19.75 -44.42
C GLN A 123 37.32 -20.87 -43.38
N SER A 124 36.89 -20.55 -42.17
CA SER A 124 36.79 -21.50 -41.07
C SER A 124 35.37 -21.52 -40.51
N ARG A 125 34.89 -22.72 -40.13
CA ARG A 125 33.65 -22.90 -39.37
C ARG A 125 34.01 -23.53 -38.05
N VAL A 126 33.68 -22.82 -36.97
CA VAL A 126 33.89 -23.30 -35.61
C VAL A 126 32.57 -23.30 -34.88
N GLY A 127 32.23 -24.44 -34.27
CA GLY A 127 31.12 -24.55 -33.31
C GLY A 127 31.70 -24.80 -31.93
N TYR A 128 31.25 -24.09 -30.95
CA TYR A 128 31.64 -24.32 -29.55
C TYR A 128 30.45 -24.16 -28.61
N TYR A 129 30.53 -24.91 -27.53
CA TYR A 129 29.62 -24.76 -26.38
C TYR A 129 30.33 -23.94 -25.33
N ASP A 130 29.61 -23.01 -24.74
CA ASP A 130 30.08 -22.23 -23.61
C ASP A 130 29.12 -22.42 -22.42
N ALA A 131 29.69 -22.54 -21.25
CA ALA A 131 28.94 -22.56 -20.00
C ALA A 131 29.69 -21.68 -18.98
N THR A 132 29.02 -20.67 -18.46
CA THR A 132 29.62 -19.71 -17.54
C THR A 132 28.77 -19.59 -16.30
N VAL A 133 29.41 -19.70 -15.14
CA VAL A 133 28.79 -19.40 -13.83
C VAL A 133 29.31 -18.07 -13.38
N ASN A 134 28.40 -17.12 -13.21
CA ASN A 134 28.75 -15.81 -12.66
C ASN A 134 28.17 -15.67 -11.26
N MET A 135 28.97 -15.12 -10.35
CA MET A 135 28.56 -14.76 -9.00
C MET A 135 28.84 -13.28 -8.77
N SER A 136 27.84 -12.54 -8.35
CA SER A 136 27.99 -11.14 -7.94
C SER A 136 27.44 -10.94 -6.53
N TRP A 137 28.17 -10.24 -5.70
CA TRP A 137 27.76 -9.93 -4.34
C TRP A 137 28.20 -8.53 -3.94
N GLN A 138 27.24 -7.75 -3.43
CA GLN A 138 27.48 -6.43 -2.89
C GLN A 138 27.43 -6.50 -1.35
N VAL A 139 28.58 -6.35 -0.71
CA VAL A 139 28.66 -6.30 0.75
C VAL A 139 28.14 -4.96 1.26
N ASP A 140 27.22 -4.99 2.21
CA ASP A 140 26.54 -3.78 2.75
C ASP A 140 27.37 -3.12 3.87
N VAL A 141 28.48 -2.50 3.49
CA VAL A 141 29.40 -1.82 4.44
C VAL A 141 28.74 -0.59 5.07
N PHE A 142 28.00 0.19 4.28
CA PHE A 142 27.38 1.46 4.70
C PHE A 142 25.91 1.35 5.07
N GLY A 143 25.33 0.17 5.07
CA GLY A 143 23.95 -0.05 5.49
C GLY A 143 22.89 0.30 4.45
N SER A 144 23.25 0.51 3.18
CA SER A 144 22.31 0.84 2.10
C SER A 144 21.28 -0.25 1.89
N ILE A 145 21.70 -1.52 1.84
CA ILE A 145 20.81 -2.68 1.67
C ILE A 145 19.91 -2.81 2.90
N ARG A 146 20.47 -2.66 4.11
CA ARG A 146 19.68 -2.69 5.37
C ARG A 146 18.58 -1.64 5.38
N GLN A 147 18.88 -0.40 4.97
CA GLN A 147 17.88 0.67 4.91
C GLN A 147 16.81 0.40 3.84
N ARG A 148 17.19 -0.16 2.70
CA ARG A 148 16.24 -0.57 1.66
C ARG A 148 15.30 -1.67 2.16
N VAL A 149 15.81 -2.68 2.87
CA VAL A 149 14.99 -3.75 3.47
C VAL A 149 14.06 -3.19 4.53
N LYS A 150 14.55 -2.27 5.38
CA LYS A 150 13.71 -1.58 6.36
C LYS A 150 12.58 -0.81 5.69
N ALA A 151 12.87 -0.01 4.66
CA ALA A 151 11.86 0.72 3.90
C ALA A 151 10.79 -0.22 3.30
N GLN A 152 11.20 -1.37 2.72
CA GLN A 152 10.23 -2.34 2.20
C GLN A 152 9.43 -3.06 3.30
N LYS A 153 9.99 -3.21 4.48
CA LYS A 153 9.25 -3.73 5.65
C LYS A 153 8.14 -2.76 6.08
N GLU A 154 8.45 -1.46 6.12
CA GLU A 154 7.46 -0.44 6.47
C GLU A 154 6.39 -0.28 5.36
N ASN A 155 6.77 -0.40 4.08
CA ASN A 155 5.81 -0.45 2.97
C ASN A 155 4.85 -1.65 3.08
N PHE A 156 5.36 -2.81 3.51
CA PHE A 156 4.51 -3.98 3.77
C PHE A 156 3.56 -3.75 4.96
N ALA A 157 4.01 -3.08 6.02
CA ALA A 157 3.14 -2.68 7.12
C ALA A 157 2.07 -1.69 6.64
N ALA A 158 2.45 -0.66 5.88
CA ALA A 158 1.53 0.32 5.32
C ALA A 158 0.46 -0.31 4.43
N SER A 159 0.80 -1.31 3.60
CA SER A 159 -0.18 -2.00 2.75
C SER A 159 -1.24 -2.78 3.55
N ARG A 160 -0.92 -3.22 4.77
CA ARG A 160 -1.91 -3.83 5.68
C ARG A 160 -2.87 -2.79 6.25
N GLU A 161 -2.37 -1.62 6.59
CA GLU A 161 -3.22 -0.52 7.08
C GLU A 161 -4.11 0.05 5.96
N GLU A 162 -3.62 0.08 4.72
CA GLU A 162 -4.47 0.41 3.55
C GLU A 162 -5.62 -0.59 3.35
N TYR A 163 -5.37 -1.88 3.60
CA TYR A 163 -6.43 -2.87 3.58
C TYR A 163 -7.48 -2.58 4.67
N ASN A 164 -7.04 -2.31 5.91
CA ASN A 164 -7.94 -1.96 7.00
C ASN A 164 -8.76 -0.70 6.68
N ALA A 165 -8.13 0.33 6.12
CA ALA A 165 -8.81 1.55 5.68
C ALA A 165 -9.85 1.27 4.58
N THR A 166 -9.53 0.39 3.62
CA THR A 166 -10.46 -0.03 2.57
C THR A 166 -11.68 -0.74 3.16
N MET A 167 -11.49 -1.59 4.16
CA MET A 167 -12.57 -2.28 4.86
C MET A 167 -13.49 -1.30 5.59
N VAL A 168 -12.93 -0.36 6.34
CA VAL A 168 -13.71 0.66 7.06
C VAL A 168 -14.52 1.51 6.08
N SER A 169 -13.89 1.96 4.99
CA SER A 169 -14.56 2.76 3.95
C SER A 169 -15.73 1.99 3.31
N LEU A 170 -15.52 0.74 2.94
CA LEU A 170 -16.55 -0.10 2.34
C LEU A 170 -17.74 -0.30 3.30
N CYS A 171 -17.47 -0.62 4.56
CA CYS A 171 -18.53 -0.80 5.56
C CYS A 171 -19.33 0.50 5.76
N ALA A 172 -18.65 1.65 5.78
CA ALA A 172 -19.30 2.95 5.91
C ALA A 172 -20.16 3.31 4.68
N GLU A 173 -19.70 3.01 3.47
CA GLU A 173 -20.47 3.21 2.23
C GLU A 173 -21.72 2.34 2.20
N VAL A 174 -21.63 1.06 2.55
CA VAL A 174 -22.77 0.15 2.61
C VAL A 174 -23.78 0.60 3.67
N ALA A 175 -23.30 0.97 4.86
CA ALA A 175 -24.18 1.46 5.93
C ALA A 175 -24.90 2.75 5.51
N SER A 176 -24.19 3.71 4.92
CA SER A 176 -24.77 4.96 4.43
C SER A 176 -25.82 4.71 3.36
N ALA A 177 -25.54 3.85 2.39
CA ALA A 177 -26.49 3.49 1.33
C ALA A 177 -27.74 2.80 1.90
N TYR A 178 -27.55 1.92 2.87
CA TYR A 178 -28.65 1.25 3.56
C TYR A 178 -29.56 2.24 4.31
N PHE A 179 -28.99 3.16 5.09
CA PHE A 179 -29.78 4.15 5.81
C PHE A 179 -30.50 5.12 4.87
N ASN A 180 -29.88 5.56 3.79
CA ASN A 180 -30.52 6.36 2.77
C ASN A 180 -31.72 5.63 2.12
N LEU A 181 -31.57 4.34 1.86
CA LEU A 181 -32.68 3.51 1.38
C LEU A 181 -33.83 3.44 2.41
N ARG A 182 -33.50 3.21 3.68
CA ARG A 182 -34.50 3.18 4.77
C ARG A 182 -35.24 4.50 4.94
N GLU A 183 -34.52 5.61 4.85
CA GLU A 183 -35.08 6.97 4.87
C GLU A 183 -36.08 7.15 3.72
N ALA A 184 -35.68 6.85 2.47
CA ALA A 184 -36.55 6.95 1.31
C ALA A 184 -37.81 6.07 1.41
N GLN A 185 -37.67 4.84 1.94
CA GLN A 185 -38.81 3.97 2.20
C GLN A 185 -39.79 4.55 3.26
N GLN A 186 -39.24 5.18 4.29
CA GLN A 186 -40.05 5.82 5.32
C GLN A 186 -40.77 7.06 4.78
N GLU A 187 -40.06 7.90 4.01
CA GLU A 187 -40.64 9.05 3.35
C GLU A 187 -41.78 8.62 2.41
N LEU A 188 -41.58 7.61 1.59
CA LEU A 188 -42.64 7.06 0.72
C LEU A 188 -43.87 6.64 1.53
N SER A 189 -43.68 5.96 2.67
CA SER A 189 -44.80 5.53 3.52
C SER A 189 -45.57 6.72 4.11
N VAL A 190 -44.89 7.80 4.48
CA VAL A 190 -45.50 9.05 4.97
C VAL A 190 -46.29 9.73 3.86
N LEU A 191 -45.70 9.87 2.66
CA LEU A 191 -46.35 10.47 1.49
C LEU A 191 -47.62 9.70 1.09
N GLN A 192 -47.57 8.37 1.08
CA GLN A 192 -48.74 7.53 0.81
C GLN A 192 -49.87 7.76 1.83
N ARG A 193 -49.54 7.83 3.13
CA ARG A 193 -50.54 8.13 4.17
C ARG A 193 -51.11 9.53 4.01
N ASN A 194 -50.28 10.52 3.69
CA ASN A 194 -50.76 11.89 3.43
C ASN A 194 -51.68 11.96 2.22
N ALA A 195 -51.34 11.24 1.10
CA ALA A 195 -52.20 11.19 -0.05
C ALA A 195 -53.57 10.55 0.24
N LEU A 196 -53.59 9.49 1.04
CA LEU A 196 -54.87 8.87 1.48
C LEU A 196 -55.68 9.83 2.38
N SER A 197 -55.05 10.56 3.30
CA SER A 197 -55.72 11.56 4.13
C SER A 197 -56.29 12.70 3.29
N GLN A 198 -55.54 13.21 2.30
CA GLN A 198 -56.00 14.25 1.40
C GLN A 198 -57.19 13.80 0.56
N LYS A 199 -57.17 12.55 0.06
CA LYS A 199 -58.30 11.95 -0.67
C LYS A 199 -59.56 11.90 0.22
N ALA A 200 -59.43 11.45 1.46
CA ALA A 200 -60.59 11.44 2.41
C ALA A 200 -61.15 12.82 2.65
N VAL A 201 -60.32 13.87 2.73
CA VAL A 201 -60.79 15.27 2.84
C VAL A 201 -61.56 15.69 1.57
N VAL A 202 -61.08 15.34 0.41
CA VAL A 202 -61.77 15.61 -0.88
C VAL A 202 -63.16 14.91 -0.91
N ASP A 203 -63.21 13.64 -0.59
CA ASP A 203 -64.45 12.86 -0.53
C ASP A 203 -65.50 13.44 0.42
N ILE A 204 -65.08 13.89 1.62
CA ILE A 204 -65.96 14.55 2.58
C ILE A 204 -66.43 15.92 2.05
N THR A 205 -65.55 16.67 1.40
CA THR A 205 -65.91 17.99 0.86
C THR A 205 -66.89 17.87 -0.27
N GLU A 206 -66.75 16.87 -1.15
CA GLU A 206 -67.65 16.59 -2.26
C GLU A 206 -69.06 16.23 -1.77
N VAL A 207 -69.16 15.39 -0.72
CA VAL A 207 -70.43 15.04 -0.07
C VAL A 207 -71.09 16.27 0.59
N ARG A 208 -70.35 17.27 1.06
CA ARG A 208 -70.90 18.50 1.66
C ARG A 208 -71.37 19.50 0.59
N TYR A 209 -70.83 19.44 -0.59
CA TYR A 209 -71.13 20.42 -1.67
C TYR A 209 -72.30 19.98 -2.53
N ASN A 210 -72.62 18.67 -2.61
CA ASN A 210 -73.82 18.11 -3.23
C ASN A 210 -74.97 18.00 -2.23
#